data_6857d7c6a0ec68c78716bad362e607bc
#
_entry.id   6857d7c6a0ec68c78716bad362e607bc
#
_cell.length_a   1.000
_cell.length_b   1.000
_cell.length_c   1.000
_cell.angle_alpha   90.00
_cell.angle_beta   90.00
_cell.angle_gamma   90.00
#
_symmetry.space_group_name_H-M   'P 1'
#
loop_
_entity.id
_entity.type
_entity.pdbx_description
1 polymer ?
#
loop_
_entity_poly.entity_id
_entity_poly.type
_entity_poly.pdbx_seq_one_letter_code
_entity_poly.pdbx_strand_id
1 'polypeptide(L)'
;KMLFSHKKTVSGLVELVSANPTTQPKETVNMKCSKAAIHRKTHRIPEIKFEDQRLTSFAGLVVYQSLFSRIGLKQQLAGCFRHLTVSPIYGHGVIVLLLIVHLLLGYRRLQDMRYYQDDPMVCRLLGLDRLPDVATVSRTLANLDDCSVTHLRRLSRQRVLEQLSCLGLARITLDFDGSVLSTGRFAEGTAVGFNRKKKGNRS
;
A
#
# COMPACT_ATOMS: atom_id res chain seq x y z
N LYS A 1 -18.12 12.94 -24.53
CA LYS A 1 -16.90 13.78 -24.73
C LYS A 1 -16.53 14.38 -23.39
N MET A 2 -15.83 13.64 -22.57
CA MET A 2 -15.16 14.18 -21.39
C MET A 2 -13.73 14.51 -21.78
N LEU A 3 -13.45 15.77 -21.97
CA LEU A 3 -12.11 16.30 -22.07
C LEU A 3 -11.55 16.42 -20.66
N PHE A 4 -10.68 15.50 -20.29
CA PHE A 4 -9.92 15.58 -19.06
C PHE A 4 -8.94 16.78 -19.15
N SER A 5 -9.24 17.82 -18.42
CA SER A 5 -8.32 18.94 -18.20
C SER A 5 -7.21 18.51 -17.23
N HIS A 6 -6.31 17.64 -17.69
CA HIS A 6 -5.11 17.29 -16.93
C HIS A 6 -3.99 18.33 -17.01
N LYS A 7 -4.15 19.35 -17.86
CA LYS A 7 -3.12 20.40 -18.00
C LYS A 7 -3.03 21.38 -16.84
N LYS A 8 -4.11 21.60 -16.09
CA LYS A 8 -4.08 22.57 -14.97
C LYS A 8 -3.33 22.07 -13.73
N THR A 9 -3.36 20.79 -13.45
CA THR A 9 -2.70 20.25 -12.25
C THR A 9 -1.19 20.13 -12.41
N VAL A 10 -0.73 19.77 -13.61
CA VAL A 10 0.72 19.68 -13.90
C VAL A 10 1.31 21.07 -14.10
N SER A 11 0.58 21.97 -14.76
CA SER A 11 1.00 23.34 -14.95
C SER A 11 1.08 24.12 -13.62
N GLY A 12 0.15 23.86 -12.69
CA GLY A 12 0.19 24.46 -11.36
C GLY A 12 1.40 24.01 -10.52
N LEU A 13 1.85 22.77 -10.68
CA LEU A 13 3.05 22.28 -10.00
C LEU A 13 4.34 22.87 -10.62
N VAL A 14 4.36 23.04 -11.92
CA VAL A 14 5.48 23.67 -12.64
C VAL A 14 5.50 25.19 -12.38
N GLU A 15 4.35 25.85 -12.30
CA GLU A 15 4.28 27.27 -11.97
C GLU A 15 4.67 27.56 -10.50
N LEU A 16 4.40 26.65 -9.56
CA LEU A 16 4.88 26.79 -8.17
C LEU A 16 6.40 26.69 -8.06
N VAL A 17 7.05 26.04 -9.04
CA VAL A 17 8.53 25.97 -9.09
C VAL A 17 9.13 27.13 -9.87
N SER A 18 8.38 27.75 -10.80
CA SER A 18 8.88 28.83 -11.67
C SER A 18 8.42 30.24 -11.27
N ALA A 19 7.41 30.38 -10.45
CA ALA A 19 6.67 31.65 -10.32
C ALA A 19 7.12 32.61 -9.21
N ASN A 20 8.15 32.29 -8.40
CA ASN A 20 8.60 33.28 -7.41
C ASN A 20 10.10 33.20 -7.09
N PRO A 21 10.92 33.98 -7.79
CA PRO A 21 12.30 34.21 -7.37
C PRO A 21 12.45 35.12 -6.13
N THR A 22 11.35 35.67 -5.59
CA THR A 22 11.43 36.71 -4.55
C THR A 22 10.94 36.30 -3.16
N THR A 23 10.31 35.14 -3.02
CA THR A 23 9.91 34.66 -1.69
C THR A 23 10.53 33.27 -1.47
N GLN A 24 11.79 33.27 -1.07
CA GLN A 24 12.42 32.06 -0.59
C GLN A 24 11.71 31.66 0.73
N PRO A 25 11.06 30.51 0.80
CA PRO A 25 10.74 29.93 2.10
C PRO A 25 12.08 29.69 2.79
N LYS A 26 12.22 30.21 4.01
CA LYS A 26 13.45 30.16 4.83
C LYS A 26 13.89 28.73 5.19
N GLU A 27 13.35 27.70 4.56
CA GLU A 27 13.56 26.29 4.90
C GLU A 27 13.99 25.39 3.74
N THR A 28 14.39 25.95 2.63
CA THR A 28 15.16 25.12 1.68
C THR A 28 16.59 25.06 2.19
N VAL A 29 16.90 24.01 2.93
CA VAL A 29 18.27 23.57 3.14
C VAL A 29 18.84 23.26 1.77
N ASN A 30 19.30 24.29 1.13
CA ASN A 30 19.99 24.19 -0.14
C ASN A 30 21.34 23.57 0.13
N MET A 31 21.45 22.25 0.01
CA MET A 31 22.75 21.57 -0.08
C MET A 31 23.47 21.89 -1.41
N LYS A 32 23.17 23.01 -2.03
CA LYS A 32 23.99 23.59 -3.06
C LYS A 32 25.15 24.33 -2.42
N CYS A 33 26.11 23.57 -1.88
CA CYS A 33 27.41 24.14 -1.67
C CYS A 33 27.95 24.57 -3.03
N SER A 34 27.99 25.88 -3.29
CA SER A 34 28.71 26.39 -4.45
C SER A 34 30.16 25.93 -4.36
N LYS A 35 30.81 25.60 -5.48
CA LYS A 35 32.22 25.23 -5.48
C LYS A 35 33.10 26.25 -4.73
N ALA A 36 32.75 27.54 -4.80
CA ALA A 36 33.42 28.61 -4.05
C ALA A 36 33.27 28.50 -2.53
N ALA A 37 32.11 28.01 -2.01
CA ALA A 37 31.92 27.78 -0.59
C ALA A 37 32.69 26.56 -0.08
N ILE A 38 32.85 25.55 -0.92
CA ILE A 38 33.64 24.36 -0.61
C ILE A 38 35.11 24.75 -0.48
N HIS A 39 35.67 25.52 -1.39
CA HIS A 39 37.08 25.95 -1.36
C HIS A 39 37.43 26.84 -0.16
N ARG A 40 36.52 27.68 0.30
CA ARG A 40 36.75 28.58 1.45
C ARG A 40 36.64 27.87 2.81
N LYS A 41 36.09 26.66 2.86
CA LYS A 41 35.78 25.94 4.09
C LYS A 41 36.45 24.58 4.18
N THR A 42 37.59 24.39 3.50
CA THR A 42 38.32 23.10 3.46
C THR A 42 38.73 22.54 4.83
N HIS A 43 38.71 23.37 5.86
CA HIS A 43 39.12 22.95 7.24
C HIS A 43 37.94 22.91 8.22
N ARG A 44 36.70 23.19 7.80
CA ARG A 44 35.54 23.06 8.67
C ARG A 44 34.65 21.92 8.19
N ILE A 45 34.47 20.97 9.07
CA ILE A 45 33.42 19.96 8.86
C ILE A 45 32.09 20.71 8.77
N PRO A 46 31.31 20.58 7.67
CA PRO A 46 30.00 21.20 7.59
C PRO A 46 29.13 20.70 8.75
N GLU A 47 28.37 21.61 9.34
CA GLU A 47 27.38 21.23 10.37
C GLU A 47 26.31 20.38 9.68
N ILE A 48 26.26 19.10 10.05
CA ILE A 48 25.24 18.17 9.55
C ILE A 48 24.03 18.31 10.45
N LYS A 49 22.96 18.87 9.93
CA LYS A 49 21.67 18.92 10.63
C LYS A 49 20.84 17.73 10.19
N PHE A 50 20.50 16.90 11.16
CA PHE A 50 19.53 15.82 10.97
C PHE A 50 18.15 16.38 11.30
N GLU A 51 17.37 16.70 10.28
CA GLU A 51 15.98 17.09 10.43
C GLU A 51 15.10 15.86 10.21
N ASP A 52 14.03 15.73 10.99
CA ASP A 52 13.02 14.68 10.80
C ASP A 52 12.19 15.01 9.54
N GLN A 53 12.68 14.60 8.40
CA GLN A 53 12.10 14.91 7.10
C GLN A 53 10.94 14.00 6.72
N ARG A 54 10.49 13.09 7.58
CA ARG A 54 9.40 12.14 7.29
C ARG A 54 9.42 11.60 5.85
N LEU A 55 10.61 11.19 5.40
CA LEU A 55 10.82 10.67 4.05
C LEU A 55 10.15 9.30 3.91
N THR A 56 9.66 9.02 2.71
CA THR A 56 9.09 7.71 2.36
C THR A 56 9.83 7.09 1.20
N SER A 57 10.09 5.80 1.30
CA SER A 57 10.55 4.98 0.16
C SER A 57 9.41 4.53 -0.76
N PHE A 58 8.16 4.77 -0.35
CA PHE A 58 6.97 4.25 -1.03
C PHE A 58 6.08 5.37 -1.59
N ALA A 59 6.68 6.43 -2.11
CA ALA A 59 5.96 7.57 -2.68
C ALA A 59 4.93 7.17 -3.76
N GLY A 60 5.17 6.08 -4.50
CA GLY A 60 4.23 5.53 -5.48
C GLY A 60 2.87 5.12 -4.90
N LEU A 61 2.77 4.91 -3.59
CA LEU A 61 1.49 4.60 -2.93
C LEU A 61 0.47 5.74 -3.02
N VAL A 62 0.89 6.96 -3.33
CA VAL A 62 -0.04 8.08 -3.55
C VAL A 62 -1.05 7.79 -4.67
N VAL A 63 -0.64 7.05 -5.69
CA VAL A 63 -1.52 6.62 -6.78
C VAL A 63 -2.61 5.67 -6.25
N TYR A 64 -2.22 4.72 -5.42
CA TYR A 64 -3.17 3.79 -4.78
C TYR A 64 -4.09 4.50 -3.79
N GLN A 65 -3.60 5.52 -3.07
CA GLN A 65 -4.44 6.32 -2.19
C GLN A 65 -5.59 6.98 -2.98
N SER A 66 -5.29 7.57 -4.12
CA SER A 66 -6.29 8.16 -5.02
C SER A 66 -7.27 7.10 -5.53
N LEU A 67 -6.76 5.95 -5.98
CA LEU A 67 -7.59 4.84 -6.45
C LEU A 67 -8.52 4.31 -5.34
N PHE A 68 -7.99 4.01 -4.15
CA PHE A 68 -8.76 3.47 -3.04
C PHE A 68 -9.84 4.44 -2.55
N SER A 69 -9.54 5.74 -2.54
CA SER A 69 -10.53 6.78 -2.23
C SER A 69 -11.64 6.82 -3.28
N ARG A 70 -11.27 6.78 -4.55
CA ARG A 70 -12.24 6.83 -5.67
C ARG A 70 -13.21 5.66 -5.67
N ILE A 71 -12.73 4.44 -5.38
CA ILE A 71 -13.58 3.25 -5.33
C ILE A 71 -14.23 3.03 -3.96
N GLY A 72 -13.93 3.85 -2.97
CA GLY A 72 -14.46 3.70 -1.61
C GLY A 72 -14.02 2.42 -0.90
N LEU A 73 -12.81 1.90 -1.21
CA LEU A 73 -12.36 0.59 -0.76
C LEU A 73 -12.37 0.44 0.75
N LYS A 74 -11.96 1.47 1.49
CA LYS A 74 -11.90 1.45 2.96
C LYS A 74 -13.27 1.21 3.59
N GLN A 75 -14.29 1.91 3.10
CA GLN A 75 -15.67 1.77 3.58
C GLN A 75 -16.24 0.40 3.25
N GLN A 76 -15.95 -0.11 2.06
CA GLN A 76 -16.43 -1.42 1.62
C GLN A 76 -15.79 -2.55 2.41
N LEU A 77 -14.48 -2.49 2.67
CA LEU A 77 -13.80 -3.43 3.53
C LEU A 77 -14.37 -3.38 4.95
N ALA A 78 -14.58 -2.19 5.51
CA ALA A 78 -15.22 -2.06 6.82
C ALA A 78 -16.62 -2.70 6.84
N GLY A 79 -17.37 -2.59 5.75
CA GLY A 79 -18.68 -3.23 5.58
C GLY A 79 -18.66 -4.75 5.68
N CYS A 80 -17.59 -5.39 5.19
CA CYS A 80 -17.45 -6.85 5.21
C CYS A 80 -17.37 -7.44 6.64
N PHE A 81 -16.98 -6.63 7.62
CA PHE A 81 -16.70 -7.07 9.01
C PHE A 81 -17.64 -6.48 10.05
N ARG A 82 -18.78 -5.93 9.65
CA ARG A 82 -19.74 -5.31 10.58
C ARG A 82 -20.31 -6.27 11.63
N HIS A 83 -20.28 -7.56 11.34
CA HIS A 83 -20.78 -8.61 12.25
C HIS A 83 -19.74 -9.04 13.29
N LEU A 84 -18.48 -8.64 13.14
CA LEU A 84 -17.41 -8.96 14.08
C LEU A 84 -17.21 -7.86 15.11
N THR A 85 -16.76 -8.24 16.29
CA THR A 85 -16.32 -7.28 17.32
C THR A 85 -15.06 -6.58 16.82
N VAL A 86 -15.10 -5.26 16.74
CA VAL A 86 -13.97 -4.45 16.28
C VAL A 86 -12.94 -4.32 17.40
N SER A 87 -11.67 -4.51 17.07
CA SER A 87 -10.57 -4.18 17.98
C SER A 87 -10.60 -2.69 18.35
N PRO A 88 -10.40 -2.31 19.62
CA PRO A 88 -10.39 -0.91 20.03
C PRO A 88 -9.34 -0.06 19.35
N ILE A 89 -8.26 -0.66 18.82
CA ILE A 89 -7.15 0.04 18.17
C ILE A 89 -7.23 -0.06 16.65
N TYR A 90 -7.45 -1.27 16.11
CA TYR A 90 -7.46 -1.53 14.67
C TYR A 90 -8.69 -2.31 14.25
N GLY A 91 -9.45 -1.76 13.30
CA GLY A 91 -10.60 -2.47 12.71
C GLY A 91 -10.15 -3.55 11.72
N HIS A 92 -10.92 -4.64 11.61
CA HIS A 92 -10.64 -5.75 10.67
C HIS A 92 -10.45 -5.28 9.23
N GLY A 93 -11.28 -4.33 8.77
CA GLY A 93 -11.16 -3.77 7.41
C GLY A 93 -9.84 -3.03 7.18
N VAL A 94 -9.28 -2.38 8.20
CA VAL A 94 -7.97 -1.71 8.11
C VAL A 94 -6.85 -2.74 8.05
N ILE A 95 -6.93 -3.82 8.81
CA ILE A 95 -5.96 -4.92 8.76
C ILE A 95 -5.96 -5.57 7.37
N VAL A 96 -7.14 -5.81 6.78
CA VAL A 96 -7.21 -6.35 5.42
C VAL A 96 -6.67 -5.35 4.39
N LEU A 97 -6.95 -4.05 4.55
CA LEU A 97 -6.36 -3.02 3.69
C LEU A 97 -4.83 -2.98 3.82
N LEU A 98 -4.29 -3.12 5.03
CA LEU A 98 -2.86 -3.24 5.27
C LEU A 98 -2.27 -4.44 4.52
N LEU A 99 -2.94 -5.60 4.53
CA LEU A 99 -2.49 -6.78 3.77
C LEU A 99 -2.53 -6.56 2.26
N ILE A 100 -3.52 -5.86 1.74
CA ILE A 100 -3.57 -5.47 0.33
C ILE A 100 -2.36 -4.59 -0.01
N VAL A 101 -2.07 -3.58 0.80
CA VAL A 101 -0.89 -2.72 0.62
C VAL A 101 0.40 -3.53 0.72
N HIS A 102 0.50 -4.43 1.69
CA HIS A 102 1.65 -5.33 1.86
C HIS A 102 1.94 -6.14 0.59
N LEU A 103 0.90 -6.72 -0.02
CA LEU A 103 1.02 -7.47 -1.28
C LEU A 103 1.37 -6.56 -2.47
N LEU A 104 0.81 -5.34 -2.54
CA LEU A 104 1.14 -4.35 -3.57
C LEU A 104 2.60 -3.91 -3.50
N LEU A 105 3.17 -3.85 -2.30
CA LEU A 105 4.60 -3.60 -2.08
C LEU A 105 5.49 -4.78 -2.44
N GLY A 106 4.92 -5.92 -2.82
CA GLY A 106 5.63 -7.15 -3.22
C GLY A 106 6.02 -8.07 -2.07
N TYR A 107 5.64 -7.76 -0.86
CA TYR A 107 5.92 -8.58 0.31
C TYR A 107 4.92 -9.75 0.44
N ARG A 108 5.40 -10.89 0.93
CA ARG A 108 4.60 -12.12 1.06
C ARG A 108 4.57 -12.69 2.48
N ARG A 109 5.47 -12.25 3.35
CA ARG A 109 5.58 -12.72 4.73
C ARG A 109 5.21 -11.60 5.69
N LEU A 110 4.38 -11.85 6.67
CA LEU A 110 3.98 -10.82 7.65
C LEU A 110 5.19 -10.16 8.35
N GLN A 111 6.28 -10.92 8.55
CA GLN A 111 7.52 -10.38 9.14
C GLN A 111 8.15 -9.26 8.29
N ASP A 112 7.84 -9.21 6.99
CA ASP A 112 8.39 -8.18 6.11
C ASP A 112 7.75 -6.79 6.37
N MET A 113 6.71 -6.71 7.20
CA MET A 113 6.13 -5.43 7.66
C MET A 113 7.18 -4.52 8.32
N ARG A 114 8.23 -5.08 8.93
CA ARG A 114 9.35 -4.34 9.51
C ARG A 114 10.04 -3.36 8.54
N TYR A 115 9.97 -3.64 7.22
CA TYR A 115 10.62 -2.78 6.22
C TYR A 115 9.87 -1.46 5.94
N TYR A 116 8.61 -1.36 6.39
CA TYR A 116 7.80 -0.16 6.20
C TYR A 116 6.98 0.22 7.43
N GLN A 117 7.31 -0.35 8.61
CA GLN A 117 6.55 -0.18 9.85
C GLN A 117 6.39 1.29 10.25
N ASP A 118 7.44 2.08 10.04
CA ASP A 118 7.49 3.50 10.41
C ASP A 118 7.35 4.43 9.19
N ASP A 119 6.98 3.88 8.02
CA ASP A 119 6.87 4.68 6.81
C ASP A 119 5.62 5.58 6.84
N PRO A 120 5.80 6.92 6.73
CA PRO A 120 4.71 7.88 6.87
C PRO A 120 3.68 7.77 5.75
N MET A 121 4.06 7.33 4.54
CA MET A 121 3.12 7.20 3.43
C MET A 121 2.21 5.98 3.61
N VAL A 122 2.74 4.88 4.14
CA VAL A 122 1.94 3.70 4.45
C VAL A 122 0.94 4.02 5.56
N CYS A 123 1.38 4.66 6.65
CA CYS A 123 0.52 5.10 7.73
C CYS A 123 -0.60 6.03 7.21
N ARG A 124 -0.25 7.02 6.39
CA ARG A 124 -1.19 7.96 5.79
C ARG A 124 -2.24 7.27 4.92
N LEU A 125 -1.82 6.33 4.06
CA LEU A 125 -2.73 5.59 3.18
C LEU A 125 -3.77 4.79 3.98
N LEU A 126 -3.34 4.19 5.09
CA LEU A 126 -4.22 3.43 5.98
C LEU A 126 -5.06 4.34 6.89
N GLY A 127 -4.64 5.59 7.11
CA GLY A 127 -5.22 6.53 8.06
C GLY A 127 -4.92 6.12 9.51
N LEU A 128 -3.69 5.70 9.76
CA LEU A 128 -3.19 5.28 11.06
C LEU A 128 -1.99 6.14 11.46
N ASP A 129 -1.88 6.44 12.75
CA ASP A 129 -0.67 7.09 13.30
C ASP A 129 0.50 6.11 13.42
N ARG A 130 0.18 4.84 13.67
CA ARG A 130 1.13 3.74 13.81
C ARG A 130 0.55 2.46 13.24
N LEU A 131 1.40 1.65 12.59
CA LEU A 131 1.00 0.33 12.10
C LEU A 131 0.88 -0.69 13.25
N PRO A 132 -0.03 -1.67 13.11
CA PRO A 132 -0.08 -2.81 14.03
C PRO A 132 1.18 -3.67 13.89
N ASP A 133 1.56 -4.31 14.97
CA ASP A 133 2.60 -5.34 14.95
C ASP A 133 2.12 -6.63 14.24
N VAL A 134 3.07 -7.48 13.88
CA VAL A 134 2.81 -8.75 13.19
C VAL A 134 1.90 -9.65 14.03
N ALA A 135 2.07 -9.67 15.35
CA ALA A 135 1.25 -10.50 16.25
C ALA A 135 -0.21 -10.04 16.27
N THR A 136 -0.44 -8.73 16.25
CA THR A 136 -1.79 -8.15 16.16
C THR A 136 -2.46 -8.50 14.83
N VAL A 137 -1.74 -8.38 13.71
CA VAL A 137 -2.24 -8.78 12.40
C VAL A 137 -2.58 -10.26 12.37
N SER A 138 -1.67 -11.12 12.84
CA SER A 138 -1.87 -12.57 12.89
C SER A 138 -3.09 -12.97 13.73
N ARG A 139 -3.26 -12.37 14.92
CA ARG A 139 -4.43 -12.62 15.79
C ARG A 139 -5.72 -12.17 15.13
N THR A 140 -5.71 -11.01 14.47
CA THR A 140 -6.89 -10.52 13.75
C THR A 140 -7.28 -11.47 12.62
N LEU A 141 -6.31 -12.00 11.87
CA LEU A 141 -6.58 -12.97 10.81
C LEU A 141 -7.14 -14.30 11.36
N ALA A 142 -6.62 -14.76 12.51
CA ALA A 142 -7.11 -15.98 13.15
C ALA A 142 -8.57 -15.85 13.66
N ASN A 143 -9.06 -14.63 13.87
CA ASN A 143 -10.42 -14.35 14.31
C ASN A 143 -11.40 -14.12 13.14
N LEU A 144 -10.96 -14.25 11.89
CA LEU A 144 -11.85 -14.15 10.75
C LEU A 144 -12.64 -15.44 10.57
N ASP A 145 -13.95 -15.30 10.42
CA ASP A 145 -14.87 -16.41 10.19
C ASP A 145 -15.21 -16.59 8.70
N ASP A 146 -15.92 -17.65 8.36
CA ASP A 146 -16.36 -17.95 7.00
C ASP A 146 -17.28 -16.87 6.43
N CYS A 147 -18.03 -16.18 7.28
CA CYS A 147 -18.88 -15.07 6.89
C CYS A 147 -18.02 -13.90 6.37
N SER A 148 -16.95 -13.56 7.08
CA SER A 148 -15.96 -12.56 6.67
C SER A 148 -15.34 -12.89 5.30
N VAL A 149 -14.90 -14.14 5.13
CA VAL A 149 -14.32 -14.62 3.86
C VAL A 149 -15.33 -14.53 2.72
N THR A 150 -16.58 -14.91 2.99
CA THR A 150 -17.67 -14.84 2.01
C THR A 150 -17.96 -13.39 1.60
N HIS A 151 -17.99 -12.45 2.54
CA HIS A 151 -18.16 -11.04 2.24
C HIS A 151 -17.01 -10.48 1.41
N LEU A 152 -15.77 -10.83 1.73
CA LEU A 152 -14.59 -10.43 0.94
C LEU A 152 -14.65 -10.99 -0.48
N ARG A 153 -15.00 -12.27 -0.65
CA ARG A 153 -15.18 -12.88 -1.98
C ARG A 153 -16.28 -12.18 -2.78
N ARG A 154 -17.40 -11.84 -2.14
CA ARG A 154 -18.49 -11.09 -2.76
C ARG A 154 -18.03 -9.71 -3.22
N LEU A 155 -17.33 -8.98 -2.34
CA LEU A 155 -16.76 -7.67 -2.67
C LEU A 155 -15.80 -7.75 -3.86
N SER A 156 -14.85 -8.68 -3.85
CA SER A 156 -13.89 -8.90 -4.94
C SER A 156 -14.62 -9.20 -6.26
N ARG A 157 -15.56 -10.14 -6.24
CA ARG A 157 -16.37 -10.48 -7.42
C ARG A 157 -17.14 -9.29 -7.97
N GLN A 158 -17.78 -8.52 -7.09
CA GLN A 158 -18.54 -7.34 -7.49
C GLN A 158 -17.64 -6.33 -8.19
N ARG A 159 -16.45 -6.07 -7.66
CA ARG A 159 -15.49 -5.14 -8.28
C ARG A 159 -15.03 -5.59 -9.65
N VAL A 160 -14.75 -6.86 -9.82
CA VAL A 160 -14.37 -7.42 -11.12
C VAL A 160 -15.52 -7.27 -12.12
N LEU A 161 -16.76 -7.61 -11.73
CA LEU A 161 -17.92 -7.50 -12.61
C LEU A 161 -18.20 -6.05 -13.01
N GLU A 162 -18.13 -5.10 -12.06
CA GLU A 162 -18.28 -3.67 -12.35
C GLU A 162 -17.22 -3.20 -13.36
N GLN A 163 -15.96 -3.59 -13.17
CA GLN A 163 -14.89 -3.24 -14.10
C GLN A 163 -15.10 -3.84 -15.49
N LEU A 164 -15.49 -5.11 -15.57
CA LEU A 164 -15.79 -5.78 -16.85
C LEU A 164 -16.97 -5.13 -17.56
N SER A 165 -18.01 -4.76 -16.83
CA SER A 165 -19.17 -4.04 -17.39
C SER A 165 -18.77 -2.68 -17.96
N CYS A 166 -17.87 -1.96 -17.28
CA CYS A 166 -17.38 -0.67 -17.77
C CYS A 166 -16.54 -0.80 -19.07
N LEU A 167 -15.90 -1.94 -19.28
CA LEU A 167 -15.08 -2.19 -20.48
C LEU A 167 -15.93 -2.49 -21.72
N GLY A 168 -17.22 -2.84 -21.57
CA GLY A 168 -18.12 -3.10 -22.69
C GLY A 168 -17.69 -4.23 -23.62
N LEU A 169 -16.96 -5.22 -23.11
CA LEU A 169 -16.39 -6.30 -23.91
C LEU A 169 -17.47 -7.26 -24.39
N ALA A 170 -17.54 -7.52 -25.71
CA ALA A 170 -18.47 -8.49 -26.30
C ALA A 170 -18.07 -9.94 -25.95
N ARG A 171 -16.82 -10.21 -25.64
CA ARG A 171 -16.31 -11.54 -25.31
C ARG A 171 -15.22 -11.44 -24.27
N ILE A 172 -15.22 -12.38 -23.34
CA ILE A 172 -14.19 -12.56 -22.33
C ILE A 172 -13.65 -13.98 -22.45
N THR A 173 -12.33 -14.14 -22.57
CA THR A 173 -11.67 -15.44 -22.51
C THR A 173 -11.22 -15.68 -21.10
N LEU A 174 -11.59 -16.81 -20.51
CA LEU A 174 -11.12 -17.26 -19.20
C LEU A 174 -10.08 -18.35 -19.43
N ASP A 175 -8.89 -18.13 -18.91
CA ASP A 175 -7.80 -19.11 -18.88
C ASP A 175 -7.66 -19.62 -17.45
N PHE A 176 -7.68 -20.96 -17.30
CA PHE A 176 -7.58 -21.61 -16.01
C PHE A 176 -6.23 -22.34 -15.92
N ASP A 177 -5.33 -21.82 -15.13
CA ASP A 177 -4.06 -22.47 -14.83
C ASP A 177 -4.03 -22.93 -13.37
N GLY A 178 -3.65 -24.19 -13.19
CA GLY A 178 -3.46 -24.80 -11.87
C GLY A 178 -2.07 -24.53 -11.33
N SER A 179 -1.94 -23.71 -10.31
CA SER A 179 -0.68 -23.49 -9.62
C SER A 179 -0.65 -24.18 -8.25
N VAL A 180 0.48 -24.82 -7.95
CA VAL A 180 0.72 -25.49 -6.68
C VAL A 180 1.43 -24.54 -5.72
N LEU A 181 0.76 -24.15 -4.64
CA LEU A 181 1.34 -23.36 -3.57
C LEU A 181 1.80 -24.26 -2.43
N SER A 182 3.11 -24.31 -2.20
CA SER A 182 3.65 -25.03 -1.05
C SER A 182 3.28 -24.33 0.23
N THR A 183 2.66 -25.04 1.16
CA THR A 183 2.19 -24.54 2.45
C THR A 183 2.93 -25.17 3.61
N GLY A 184 2.77 -24.62 4.82
CA GLY A 184 3.28 -25.19 6.05
C GLY A 184 2.55 -26.48 6.42
N ARG A 185 3.19 -27.31 7.27
CA ARG A 185 2.69 -28.62 7.69
C ARG A 185 1.29 -28.59 8.31
N PHE A 186 0.91 -27.47 8.89
CA PHE A 186 -0.35 -27.30 9.62
C PHE A 186 -1.37 -26.42 8.91
N ALA A 187 -1.15 -26.10 7.62
CA ALA A 187 -2.10 -25.29 6.88
C ALA A 187 -3.39 -26.08 6.64
N GLU A 188 -4.51 -25.49 7.04
CA GLU A 188 -5.85 -26.08 6.90
C GLU A 188 -6.23 -26.21 5.42
N GLY A 189 -6.99 -27.25 5.09
CA GLY A 189 -7.46 -27.50 3.73
C GLY A 189 -6.37 -27.98 2.76
N THR A 190 -5.17 -28.31 3.24
CA THR A 190 -4.07 -28.77 2.41
C THR A 190 -3.82 -30.25 2.56
N ALA A 191 -3.40 -30.89 1.46
CA ALA A 191 -3.05 -32.32 1.41
C ALA A 191 -1.68 -32.52 0.78
N VAL A 192 -1.08 -33.68 1.03
CA VAL A 192 0.12 -34.10 0.30
C VAL A 192 -0.29 -34.49 -1.12
N GLY A 193 0.08 -33.67 -2.08
CA GLY A 193 -0.24 -33.87 -3.48
C GLY A 193 1.02 -33.94 -4.37
N PHE A 194 0.79 -34.05 -5.67
CA PHE A 194 1.87 -34.05 -6.64
C PHE A 194 2.49 -32.65 -6.74
N ASN A 195 3.71 -32.50 -6.26
CA ASN A 195 4.51 -31.31 -6.45
C ASN A 195 5.82 -31.67 -7.13
N ARG A 196 5.97 -31.28 -8.41
CA ARG A 196 7.14 -31.61 -9.23
C ARG A 196 8.45 -31.05 -8.64
N LYS A 197 8.40 -29.91 -7.95
CA LYS A 197 9.59 -29.24 -7.39
C LYS A 197 9.89 -29.65 -5.95
N LYS A 198 8.89 -30.07 -5.18
CA LYS A 198 9.03 -30.44 -3.77
C LYS A 198 8.15 -31.63 -3.44
N LYS A 199 8.66 -32.84 -3.73
CA LYS A 199 7.97 -34.10 -3.42
C LYS A 199 7.68 -34.19 -1.92
N GLY A 200 6.48 -34.58 -1.56
CA GLY A 200 6.06 -34.80 -0.18
C GLY A 200 5.66 -33.56 0.62
N ASN A 201 5.69 -32.38 0.02
CA ASN A 201 5.15 -31.18 0.66
C ASN A 201 3.62 -31.08 0.47
N ARG A 202 2.96 -30.50 1.48
CA ARG A 202 1.55 -30.12 1.36
C ARG A 202 1.37 -28.91 0.45
N SER A 203 0.30 -28.91 -0.30
CA SER A 203 -0.14 -27.81 -1.16
C SER A 203 -1.67 -27.69 -1.11
#